data_62dbf3c85d9611d05d94eca522acf97d
#
_entry.id   62dbf3c85d9611d05d94eca522acf97d
#
_cell.length_a   1.000
_cell.length_b   1.000
_cell.length_c   1.000
_cell.angle_alpha   90.00
_cell.angle_beta   90.00
_cell.angle_gamma   90.00
#
_symmetry.space_group_name_H-M   'P 1'
#
loop_
_entity.id
_entity.type
_entity.pdbx_description
1 polymer ?
#
loop_
_entity_poly.entity_id
_entity_poly.type
_entity_poly.pdbx_seq_one_letter_code
_entity_poly.pdbx_strand_id
1 'polypeptide(L)'
;MSIKPHTQPDVPAYIEGILSTLNVIKKTQQSHSELLSTLMKDNTKTPLEPGDLPDLPFTSRFAFEEYDKDLKTDEKARHRMMYHMTIQGGNSTKERTCRVLRSIFSSAVAADYSWYGAKGKQKFCALNICKLMCSALTGCEQSVDAKVTLKEVEKSVMSWLRHAPVRAAAEERKSSGGESTLCGAAFVPGGAASQCVESEDSSTGS
;
A
#
# COMPACT_ATOMS: atom_id res chain seq x y z
N MET A 1 -60.91 -17.48 55.55
CA MET A 1 -59.51 -17.14 55.51
C MET A 1 -59.19 -16.41 54.23
N SER A 2 -59.08 -15.05 54.34
CA SER A 2 -58.79 -14.17 53.17
C SER A 2 -57.25 -14.09 53.04
N ILE A 3 -56.77 -14.54 51.88
CA ILE A 3 -55.34 -14.41 51.48
C ILE A 3 -55.17 -12.98 51.01
N LYS A 4 -54.35 -12.20 51.73
CA LYS A 4 -53.94 -10.85 51.32
C LYS A 4 -53.05 -10.96 50.07
N PRO A 5 -53.23 -10.10 49.04
CA PRO A 5 -52.35 -10.09 47.90
C PRO A 5 -50.96 -9.64 48.34
N HIS A 6 -49.93 -10.33 47.90
CA HIS A 6 -48.53 -10.02 48.14
C HIS A 6 -48.20 -8.72 47.36
N THR A 7 -48.06 -7.63 48.10
CA THR A 7 -47.66 -6.34 47.55
C THR A 7 -46.19 -6.45 47.11
N GLN A 8 -45.96 -6.36 45.79
CA GLN A 8 -44.65 -6.31 45.18
C GLN A 8 -43.89 -5.10 45.74
N PRO A 9 -42.61 -5.20 46.14
CA PRO A 9 -41.86 -4.10 46.70
C PRO A 9 -41.74 -2.96 45.67
N ASP A 10 -42.10 -1.76 46.11
CA ASP A 10 -42.05 -0.53 45.31
C ASP A 10 -40.57 -0.19 45.00
N VAL A 11 -40.20 -0.34 43.74
CA VAL A 11 -38.83 -0.09 43.29
C VAL A 11 -38.62 1.42 43.22
N PRO A 12 -37.63 1.97 43.93
CA PRO A 12 -37.41 3.40 43.89
C PRO A 12 -37.18 3.93 42.46
N ALA A 13 -37.81 5.07 42.11
CA ALA A 13 -37.80 5.64 40.74
C ALA A 13 -36.39 5.82 40.15
N TYR A 14 -35.36 6.04 40.95
CA TYR A 14 -33.99 6.11 40.49
C TYR A 14 -33.42 4.79 39.98
N ILE A 15 -33.89 3.64 40.56
CA ILE A 15 -33.51 2.29 40.09
C ILE A 15 -34.14 2.04 38.75
N GLU A 16 -35.37 2.42 38.51
CA GLU A 16 -36.04 2.33 37.19
C GLU A 16 -35.28 3.15 36.14
N GLY A 17 -34.84 4.35 36.49
CA GLY A 17 -34.01 5.18 35.63
C GLY A 17 -32.68 4.51 35.28
N ILE A 18 -32.00 3.87 36.26
CA ILE A 18 -30.77 3.12 36.02
C ILE A 18 -31.01 1.93 35.11
N LEU A 19 -32.06 1.14 35.37
CA LEU A 19 -32.42 -0.03 34.56
C LEU A 19 -32.74 0.36 33.11
N SER A 20 -33.45 1.45 32.92
CA SER A 20 -33.75 1.99 31.61
C SER A 20 -32.48 2.38 30.86
N THR A 21 -31.56 3.10 31.52
CA THR A 21 -30.27 3.49 30.92
C THR A 21 -29.41 2.28 30.58
N LEU A 22 -29.33 1.27 31.47
CA LEU A 22 -28.62 0.02 31.23
C LEU A 22 -29.19 -0.73 30.03
N ASN A 23 -30.50 -0.75 29.85
CA ASN A 23 -31.15 -1.37 28.70
C ASN A 23 -30.80 -0.65 27.39
N VAL A 24 -30.75 0.69 27.41
CA VAL A 24 -30.31 1.48 26.24
C VAL A 24 -28.85 1.17 25.91
N ILE A 25 -27.97 1.17 26.89
CA ILE A 25 -26.54 0.83 26.70
C ILE A 25 -26.40 -0.58 26.11
N LYS A 26 -27.11 -1.57 26.68
CA LYS A 26 -27.08 -2.95 26.18
C LYS A 26 -27.50 -3.05 24.71
N LYS A 27 -28.59 -2.39 24.32
CA LYS A 27 -29.06 -2.36 22.93
C LYS A 27 -28.05 -1.70 22.01
N THR A 28 -27.45 -0.58 22.44
CA THR A 28 -26.42 0.12 21.67
C THR A 28 -25.18 -0.74 21.47
N GLN A 29 -24.70 -1.43 22.51
CA GLN A 29 -23.56 -2.35 22.43
C GLN A 29 -23.85 -3.54 21.51
N GLN A 30 -25.07 -4.08 21.55
CA GLN A 30 -25.47 -5.17 20.65
C GLN A 30 -25.47 -4.71 19.18
N SER A 31 -26.02 -3.54 18.88
CA SER A 31 -25.97 -2.94 17.55
C SER A 31 -24.52 -2.72 17.07
N HIS A 32 -23.65 -2.22 17.94
CA HIS A 32 -22.23 -2.05 17.61
C HIS A 32 -21.56 -3.41 17.32
N SER A 33 -21.85 -4.45 18.10
CA SER A 33 -21.32 -5.81 17.87
C SER A 33 -21.80 -6.39 16.54
N GLU A 34 -23.03 -6.17 16.15
CA GLU A 34 -23.59 -6.61 14.87
C GLU A 34 -22.91 -5.88 13.70
N LEU A 35 -22.73 -4.55 13.80
CA LEU A 35 -22.03 -3.75 12.80
C LEU A 35 -20.56 -4.19 12.67
N LEU A 36 -19.84 -4.38 13.78
CA LEU A 36 -18.48 -4.89 13.77
C LEU A 36 -18.38 -6.29 13.16
N SER A 37 -19.34 -7.19 13.49
CA SER A 37 -19.39 -8.53 12.90
C SER A 37 -19.62 -8.48 11.39
N THR A 38 -20.45 -7.55 10.91
CA THR A 38 -20.70 -7.35 9.49
C THR A 38 -19.44 -6.82 8.80
N LEU A 39 -18.79 -5.79 9.36
CA LEU A 39 -17.54 -5.25 8.86
C LEU A 39 -16.40 -6.29 8.86
N MET A 40 -16.32 -7.13 9.89
CA MET A 40 -15.33 -8.21 9.94
C MET A 40 -15.63 -9.29 8.88
N LYS A 41 -16.89 -9.63 8.63
CA LYS A 41 -17.26 -10.57 7.55
C LYS A 41 -16.92 -10.03 6.16
N ASP A 42 -17.08 -8.73 5.93
CA ASP A 42 -16.67 -8.11 4.68
C ASP A 42 -15.13 -8.05 4.53
N ASN A 43 -14.39 -7.92 5.65
CA ASN A 43 -12.92 -7.96 5.68
C ASN A 43 -12.34 -9.39 5.72
N THR A 44 -13.12 -10.41 6.06
CA THR A 44 -12.69 -11.82 6.01
C THR A 44 -12.88 -12.44 4.62
N LYS A 45 -13.01 -11.63 3.56
CA LYS A 45 -12.81 -12.13 2.20
C LYS A 45 -11.36 -12.57 2.06
N THR A 46 -11.14 -13.81 2.43
CA THR A 46 -9.93 -14.63 2.30
C THR A 46 -8.67 -14.10 2.98
N PRO A 47 -8.10 -14.84 3.95
CA PRO A 47 -6.68 -14.68 4.28
C PRO A 47 -5.91 -14.75 2.96
N LEU A 48 -5.10 -13.76 2.68
CA LEU A 48 -4.21 -13.77 1.53
C LEU A 48 -3.30 -14.99 1.69
N GLU A 49 -3.58 -16.06 0.94
CA GLU A 49 -2.63 -17.15 0.81
C GLU A 49 -1.34 -16.58 0.19
N PRO A 50 -0.18 -16.73 0.85
CA PRO A 50 1.08 -16.12 0.38
C PRO A 50 1.53 -16.61 -1.01
N GLY A 51 0.88 -17.64 -1.56
CA GLY A 51 1.27 -18.30 -2.81
C GLY A 51 0.75 -17.70 -4.12
N ASP A 52 -0.08 -16.64 -4.04
CA ASP A 52 -0.85 -16.18 -5.23
C ASP A 52 -0.38 -14.84 -5.83
N LEU A 53 0.71 -14.25 -5.34
CA LEU A 53 1.36 -13.13 -6.02
C LEU A 53 2.35 -13.67 -7.06
N PRO A 54 2.51 -12.98 -8.21
CA PRO A 54 3.56 -13.33 -9.17
C PRO A 54 4.94 -13.13 -8.54
N ASP A 55 5.97 -13.70 -9.17
CA ASP A 55 7.35 -13.46 -8.78
C ASP A 55 7.68 -11.97 -8.92
N LEU A 56 7.83 -11.29 -7.80
CA LEU A 56 8.14 -9.86 -7.72
C LEU A 56 9.58 -9.62 -7.25
N PRO A 57 10.25 -8.59 -7.75
CA PRO A 57 9.82 -7.66 -8.80
C PRO A 57 9.84 -8.28 -10.20
N PHE A 58 8.96 -7.83 -11.09
CA PHE A 58 8.95 -8.25 -12.49
C PHE A 58 10.29 -7.93 -13.16
N THR A 59 10.96 -8.97 -13.67
CA THR A 59 12.21 -8.87 -14.43
C THR A 59 11.99 -8.95 -15.93
N SER A 60 10.81 -9.44 -16.36
CA SER A 60 10.39 -9.54 -17.75
C SER A 60 9.24 -8.59 -18.02
N ARG A 61 9.39 -7.79 -19.07
CA ARG A 61 8.32 -6.91 -19.57
C ARG A 61 7.09 -7.70 -20.01
N PHE A 62 7.30 -8.83 -20.69
CA PHE A 62 6.20 -9.67 -21.16
C PHE A 62 5.36 -10.22 -20.00
N ALA A 63 6.01 -10.80 -18.98
CA ALA A 63 5.32 -11.28 -17.78
C ALA A 63 4.53 -10.18 -17.07
N PHE A 64 5.10 -8.97 -17.00
CA PHE A 64 4.41 -7.82 -16.44
C PHE A 64 3.18 -7.39 -17.25
N GLU A 65 3.29 -7.31 -18.59
CA GLU A 65 2.17 -6.91 -19.45
C GLU A 65 1.04 -7.95 -19.45
N GLU A 66 1.33 -9.25 -19.31
CA GLU A 66 0.32 -10.29 -19.10
C GLU A 66 -0.39 -10.10 -17.77
N TYR A 67 0.36 -9.93 -16.70
CA TYR A 67 -0.21 -9.71 -15.38
C TYR A 67 -1.06 -8.42 -15.32
N ASP A 68 -0.63 -7.35 -15.97
CA ASP A 68 -1.42 -6.11 -16.04
C ASP A 68 -2.78 -6.32 -16.76
N LYS A 69 -2.84 -7.21 -17.76
CA LYS A 69 -4.11 -7.60 -18.41
C LYS A 69 -4.99 -8.39 -17.46
N ASP A 70 -4.42 -9.32 -16.68
CA ASP A 70 -5.15 -10.12 -15.71
C ASP A 70 -5.77 -9.24 -14.61
N LEU A 71 -5.08 -8.17 -14.19
CA LEU A 71 -5.63 -7.20 -13.25
C LEU A 71 -6.92 -6.52 -13.72
N LYS A 72 -7.25 -6.59 -15.02
CA LYS A 72 -8.51 -6.06 -15.54
C LYS A 72 -9.68 -6.99 -15.22
N THR A 73 -9.48 -8.29 -15.24
CA THR A 73 -10.51 -9.32 -15.16
C THR A 73 -10.52 -10.08 -13.85
N ASP A 74 -9.35 -10.32 -13.25
CA ASP A 74 -9.22 -11.03 -11.98
C ASP A 74 -9.26 -10.06 -10.79
N GLU A 75 -10.41 -10.09 -10.10
CA GLU A 75 -10.62 -9.29 -8.89
C GLU A 75 -9.73 -9.74 -7.73
N LYS A 76 -9.43 -11.05 -7.64
CA LYS A 76 -8.57 -11.59 -6.59
C LYS A 76 -7.12 -11.14 -6.78
N ALA A 77 -6.59 -11.20 -8.00
CA ALA A 77 -5.25 -10.69 -8.33
C ALA A 77 -5.15 -9.19 -8.00
N ARG A 78 -6.17 -8.42 -8.36
CA ARG A 78 -6.26 -6.99 -8.05
C ARG A 78 -6.24 -6.72 -6.54
N HIS A 79 -7.00 -7.49 -5.77
CA HIS A 79 -7.07 -7.34 -4.32
C HIS A 79 -5.72 -7.67 -3.65
N ARG A 80 -5.07 -8.76 -4.08
CA ARG A 80 -3.75 -9.17 -3.59
C ARG A 80 -2.68 -8.12 -3.88
N MET A 81 -2.65 -7.62 -5.12
CA MET A 81 -1.70 -6.57 -5.50
C MET A 81 -1.95 -5.26 -4.76
N MET A 82 -3.22 -4.87 -4.56
CA MET A 82 -3.59 -3.71 -3.76
C MET A 82 -3.06 -3.84 -2.32
N TYR A 83 -3.27 -4.98 -1.69
CA TYR A 83 -2.76 -5.26 -0.35
C TYR A 83 -1.23 -5.20 -0.30
N HIS A 84 -0.54 -5.84 -1.27
CA HIS A 84 0.92 -5.78 -1.39
C HIS A 84 1.45 -4.35 -1.46
N MET A 85 0.80 -3.48 -2.23
CA MET A 85 1.16 -2.06 -2.33
C MET A 85 0.93 -1.31 -1.02
N THR A 86 -0.16 -1.60 -0.33
CA THR A 86 -0.57 -0.91 0.90
C THR A 86 0.39 -1.17 2.06
N ILE A 87 0.93 -2.39 2.17
CA ILE A 87 1.84 -2.77 3.26
C ILE A 87 3.27 -2.23 3.12
N GLN A 88 3.65 -1.66 1.96
CA GLN A 88 5.03 -1.21 1.71
C GLN A 88 5.48 -0.08 2.66
N GLY A 89 4.55 0.67 3.23
CA GLY A 89 4.86 1.73 4.17
C GLY A 89 5.71 2.88 3.60
N GLY A 90 6.10 3.83 4.45
CA GLY A 90 6.97 4.96 4.10
C GLY A 90 6.53 6.24 4.79
N ASN A 91 7.49 7.11 5.13
CA ASN A 91 7.27 8.34 5.89
C ASN A 91 6.77 9.51 5.03
N SER A 92 6.84 9.39 3.72
CA SER A 92 6.35 10.39 2.77
C SER A 92 5.70 9.73 1.57
N THR A 93 4.84 10.48 0.85
CA THR A 93 4.22 10.04 -0.41
C THR A 93 5.27 9.59 -1.43
N LYS A 94 6.35 10.35 -1.57
CA LYS A 94 7.46 10.03 -2.48
C LYS A 94 8.13 8.70 -2.09
N GLU A 95 8.47 8.53 -0.82
CA GLU A 95 9.12 7.31 -0.33
C GLU A 95 8.23 6.08 -0.52
N ARG A 96 6.96 6.18 -0.11
CA ARG A 96 5.98 5.10 -0.27
C ARG A 96 5.82 4.72 -1.74
N THR A 97 5.64 5.70 -2.62
CA THR A 97 5.56 5.46 -4.07
C THR A 97 6.81 4.76 -4.59
N CYS A 98 8.01 5.20 -4.18
CA CYS A 98 9.26 4.56 -4.60
C CYS A 98 9.40 3.13 -4.09
N ARG A 99 8.97 2.84 -2.85
CA ARG A 99 8.99 1.47 -2.28
C ARG A 99 8.04 0.55 -3.04
N VAL A 100 6.82 1.00 -3.30
CA VAL A 100 5.85 0.26 -4.11
C VAL A 100 6.41 -0.04 -5.51
N LEU A 101 6.98 0.96 -6.18
CA LEU A 101 7.54 0.76 -7.52
C LEU A 101 8.72 -0.22 -7.53
N ARG A 102 9.61 -0.17 -6.54
CA ARG A 102 10.72 -1.12 -6.39
C ARG A 102 10.27 -2.54 -6.06
N SER A 103 9.18 -2.69 -5.31
CA SER A 103 8.65 -4.01 -4.99
C SER A 103 7.96 -4.68 -6.18
N ILE A 104 7.57 -3.92 -7.21
CA ILE A 104 6.84 -4.42 -8.38
C ILE A 104 7.74 -4.55 -9.60
N PHE A 105 8.68 -3.61 -9.81
CA PHE A 105 9.48 -3.51 -11.04
C PHE A 105 10.97 -3.62 -10.78
N SER A 106 11.65 -4.40 -11.62
CA SER A 106 13.10 -4.25 -11.80
C SER A 106 13.40 -2.93 -12.52
N SER A 107 14.62 -2.43 -12.36
CA SER A 107 15.04 -1.20 -13.04
C SER A 107 15.04 -1.36 -14.56
N ALA A 108 15.33 -2.56 -15.08
CA ALA A 108 15.30 -2.88 -16.50
C ALA A 108 13.89 -2.75 -17.09
N VAL A 109 12.89 -3.41 -16.47
CA VAL A 109 11.48 -3.28 -16.91
C VAL A 109 11.00 -1.85 -16.80
N ALA A 110 11.31 -1.16 -15.70
CA ALA A 110 10.91 0.24 -15.50
C ALA A 110 11.49 1.19 -16.56
N ALA A 111 12.67 0.88 -17.13
CA ALA A 111 13.31 1.70 -18.15
C ALA A 111 12.52 1.75 -19.47
N ASP A 112 11.68 0.75 -19.74
CA ASP A 112 10.81 0.69 -20.93
C ASP A 112 9.56 1.58 -20.84
N TYR A 113 9.29 2.14 -19.67
CA TYR A 113 8.09 2.93 -19.41
C TYR A 113 8.41 4.40 -19.17
N SER A 114 7.47 5.25 -19.54
CA SER A 114 7.39 6.64 -19.10
C SER A 114 5.92 6.97 -18.83
N TRP A 115 5.65 8.03 -18.06
CA TRP A 115 4.27 8.36 -17.70
C TRP A 115 3.35 8.49 -18.92
N TYR A 116 3.77 9.25 -19.93
CA TYR A 116 2.99 9.50 -21.13
C TYR A 116 3.45 8.73 -22.38
N GLY A 117 4.40 7.82 -22.28
CA GLY A 117 4.94 7.09 -23.43
C GLY A 117 5.95 7.90 -24.28
N ALA A 118 6.63 8.87 -23.69
CA ALA A 118 7.60 9.70 -24.40
C ALA A 118 8.81 8.91 -24.91
N LYS A 119 9.41 9.34 -26.03
CA LYS A 119 10.62 8.77 -26.64
C LYS A 119 10.50 7.27 -26.98
N GLY A 120 9.34 6.86 -27.51
CA GLY A 120 9.09 5.45 -27.89
C GLY A 120 8.89 4.49 -26.73
N LYS A 121 8.84 4.97 -25.48
CA LYS A 121 8.54 4.16 -24.30
C LYS A 121 7.05 3.87 -24.19
N GLN A 122 6.73 2.82 -23.41
CA GLN A 122 5.33 2.49 -23.12
C GLN A 122 4.71 3.48 -22.14
N LYS A 123 3.39 3.68 -22.30
CA LYS A 123 2.62 4.62 -21.49
C LYS A 123 2.21 4.00 -20.16
N PHE A 124 2.84 4.44 -19.07
CA PHE A 124 2.60 3.88 -17.72
C PHE A 124 1.22 4.26 -17.17
N CYS A 125 0.76 5.50 -17.36
CA CYS A 125 -0.51 5.97 -16.80
C CYS A 125 -1.75 5.25 -17.38
N ALA A 126 -1.62 4.50 -18.48
CA ALA A 126 -2.72 3.74 -19.06
C ALA A 126 -2.89 2.34 -18.44
N LEU A 127 -1.88 1.85 -17.72
CA LEU A 127 -1.84 0.51 -17.14
C LEU A 127 -2.84 0.36 -15.99
N ASN A 128 -3.34 -0.87 -15.79
CA ASN A 128 -4.22 -1.22 -14.68
C ASN A 128 -3.47 -1.16 -13.35
N ILE A 129 -2.20 -1.60 -13.34
CA ILE A 129 -1.33 -1.50 -12.17
C ILE A 129 -1.14 -0.04 -11.71
N CYS A 130 -1.05 0.91 -12.64
CA CYS A 130 -0.94 2.33 -12.31
C CYS A 130 -2.19 2.85 -11.60
N LYS A 131 -3.37 2.50 -12.12
CA LYS A 131 -4.66 2.86 -11.50
C LYS A 131 -4.78 2.27 -10.10
N LEU A 132 -4.40 1.00 -9.96
CA LEU A 132 -4.43 0.29 -8.69
C LEU A 132 -3.49 0.93 -7.66
N MET A 133 -2.27 1.25 -8.08
CA MET A 133 -1.26 1.93 -7.25
C MET A 133 -1.74 3.31 -6.80
N CYS A 134 -2.32 4.10 -7.69
CA CYS A 134 -2.89 5.39 -7.33
C CYS A 134 -3.99 5.23 -6.28
N SER A 135 -4.89 4.26 -6.43
CA SER A 135 -5.94 3.96 -5.43
C SER A 135 -5.36 3.52 -4.09
N ALA A 136 -4.34 2.63 -4.11
CA ALA A 136 -3.68 2.15 -2.89
C ALA A 136 -3.00 3.28 -2.12
N LEU A 137 -2.32 4.19 -2.82
CA LEU A 137 -1.55 5.26 -2.21
C LEU A 137 -2.40 6.44 -1.73
N THR A 138 -3.52 6.73 -2.40
CA THR A 138 -4.44 7.80 -2.01
C THR A 138 -5.50 7.36 -1.00
N GLY A 139 -5.81 6.06 -0.93
CA GLY A 139 -6.78 5.48 0.01
C GLY A 139 -6.20 5.14 1.39
N CYS A 140 -4.89 5.16 1.56
CA CYS A 140 -4.24 4.94 2.86
C CYS A 140 -4.29 6.20 3.72
N GLU A 141 -5.35 6.33 4.51
CA GLU A 141 -5.45 7.34 5.57
C GLU A 141 -4.54 6.96 6.74
N GLN A 142 -3.27 7.36 6.72
CA GLN A 142 -2.34 7.14 7.83
C GLN A 142 -2.03 8.39 8.68
N SER A 143 -2.56 9.55 8.33
CA SER A 143 -2.55 10.71 9.23
C SER A 143 -3.67 11.67 8.84
N VAL A 144 -4.34 12.20 9.86
CA VAL A 144 -5.46 13.14 9.76
C VAL A 144 -5.04 14.46 9.09
N ASP A 145 -3.74 14.76 9.04
CA ASP A 145 -3.21 16.06 8.62
C ASP A 145 -2.61 16.12 7.21
N ALA A 146 -2.43 15.00 6.51
CA ALA A 146 -1.82 15.02 5.17
C ALA A 146 -2.54 14.06 4.21
N LYS A 147 -3.59 14.56 3.57
CA LYS A 147 -4.25 13.85 2.47
C LYS A 147 -3.31 13.75 1.27
N VAL A 148 -2.84 12.54 0.97
CA VAL A 148 -2.03 12.27 -0.22
C VAL A 148 -2.83 12.60 -1.48
N THR A 149 -2.31 13.47 -2.31
CA THR A 149 -2.96 13.85 -3.57
C THR A 149 -2.49 12.97 -4.71
N LEU A 150 -3.38 12.68 -5.65
CA LEU A 150 -3.03 11.95 -6.88
C LEU A 150 -1.86 12.61 -7.62
N LYS A 151 -1.83 13.95 -7.66
CA LYS A 151 -0.78 14.72 -8.32
C LYS A 151 0.61 14.49 -7.71
N GLU A 152 0.71 14.31 -6.40
CA GLU A 152 1.96 13.99 -5.72
C GLU A 152 2.44 12.58 -6.06
N VAL A 153 1.51 11.61 -6.13
CA VAL A 153 1.82 10.25 -6.57
C VAL A 153 2.33 10.27 -8.00
N GLU A 154 1.62 10.91 -8.92
CA GLU A 154 2.02 11.05 -10.32
C GLU A 154 3.42 11.66 -10.47
N LYS A 155 3.69 12.77 -9.78
CA LYS A 155 5.01 13.43 -9.78
C LYS A 155 6.12 12.47 -9.30
N SER A 156 5.85 11.70 -8.26
CA SER A 156 6.79 10.73 -7.71
C SER A 156 7.07 9.59 -8.68
N VAL A 157 6.04 9.04 -9.35
CA VAL A 157 6.16 8.00 -10.38
C VAL A 157 6.95 8.52 -11.59
N MET A 158 6.61 9.72 -12.08
CA MET A 158 7.31 10.34 -13.22
C MET A 158 8.80 10.51 -12.93
N SER A 159 9.13 11.00 -11.74
CA SER A 159 10.52 11.15 -11.29
C SER A 159 11.22 9.79 -11.23
N TRP A 160 10.58 8.77 -10.64
CA TRP A 160 11.15 7.44 -10.49
C TRP A 160 11.42 6.76 -11.84
N LEU A 161 10.46 6.81 -12.79
CA LEU A 161 10.59 6.26 -14.14
C LEU A 161 11.68 6.98 -14.96
N ARG A 162 11.84 8.29 -14.78
CA ARG A 162 12.89 9.08 -15.46
C ARG A 162 14.29 8.54 -15.14
N HIS A 163 14.53 8.13 -13.90
CA HIS A 163 15.83 7.63 -13.45
C HIS A 163 15.99 6.10 -13.61
N ALA A 164 14.98 5.38 -14.10
CA ALA A 164 15.05 3.94 -14.28
C ALA A 164 16.22 3.48 -15.21
N PRO A 165 16.50 4.12 -16.35
CA PRO A 165 17.63 3.71 -17.21
C PRO A 165 18.98 3.79 -16.52
N VAL A 166 19.18 4.84 -15.70
CA VAL A 166 20.45 5.01 -14.96
C VAL A 166 20.61 3.94 -13.88
N ARG A 167 19.52 3.59 -13.20
CA ARG A 167 19.52 2.50 -12.22
C ARG A 167 19.78 1.14 -12.87
N ALA A 168 19.12 0.84 -14.01
CA ALA A 168 19.35 -0.40 -14.76
C ALA A 168 20.82 -0.55 -15.16
N ALA A 169 21.42 0.48 -15.76
CA ALA A 169 22.81 0.46 -16.13
C ALA A 169 23.78 0.31 -14.93
N ALA A 170 23.40 0.84 -13.75
CA ALA A 170 24.19 0.66 -12.53
C ALA A 170 24.07 -0.77 -11.96
N GLU A 171 22.92 -1.39 -12.07
CA GLU A 171 22.68 -2.79 -11.66
C GLU A 171 23.44 -3.77 -12.58
N GLU A 172 23.43 -3.55 -13.90
CA GLU A 172 24.19 -4.34 -14.88
C GLU A 172 25.70 -4.30 -14.62
N ARG A 173 26.25 -3.13 -14.29
CA ARG A 173 27.67 -3.00 -13.94
C ARG A 173 28.06 -3.77 -12.68
N LYS A 174 27.15 -3.86 -11.71
CA LYS A 174 27.38 -4.64 -10.47
C LYS A 174 27.33 -6.14 -10.72
N SER A 175 26.45 -6.61 -11.60
CA SER A 175 26.33 -8.02 -11.95
C SER A 175 27.48 -8.51 -12.83
N SER A 176 28.03 -7.67 -13.72
CA SER A 176 29.17 -8.01 -14.58
C SER A 176 30.55 -7.88 -13.90
N GLY A 177 30.63 -7.18 -12.76
CA GLY A 177 31.88 -7.01 -12.00
C GLY A 177 32.17 -8.12 -10.99
N GLY A 178 31.34 -9.14 -10.87
CA GLY A 178 31.45 -10.22 -9.87
C GLY A 178 32.33 -11.40 -10.22
N GLU A 179 33.02 -11.41 -11.38
CA GLU A 179 33.87 -12.54 -11.80
C GLU A 179 35.29 -12.10 -12.13
N SER A 180 35.97 -11.52 -11.16
CA SER A 180 37.43 -11.49 -11.10
C SER A 180 37.90 -10.90 -9.76
N THR A 181 38.34 -11.75 -8.89
CA THR A 181 39.50 -11.64 -8.01
C THR A 181 39.23 -12.30 -6.66
N LEU A 182 39.52 -13.57 -6.58
CA LEU A 182 40.01 -14.19 -5.33
C LEU A 182 41.37 -13.63 -5.02
N CYS A 183 41.45 -12.64 -4.14
CA CYS A 183 42.64 -12.40 -3.30
C CYS A 183 42.20 -11.58 -2.08
N GLY A 184 42.52 -12.15 -0.91
CA GLY A 184 42.03 -11.74 0.37
C GLY A 184 42.39 -10.33 0.81
N ALA A 185 41.57 -9.80 1.67
CA ALA A 185 41.96 -9.16 2.94
C ALA A 185 40.76 -8.48 3.59
N ALA A 186 40.59 -8.83 4.88
CA ALA A 186 40.01 -8.01 5.95
C ALA A 186 38.63 -7.37 5.83
N PHE A 187 37.72 -7.98 6.57
CA PHE A 187 36.45 -7.48 7.08
C PHE A 187 36.60 -6.17 7.89
N VAL A 188 35.87 -5.12 7.52
CA VAL A 188 35.48 -4.02 8.41
C VAL A 188 33.99 -3.74 8.22
N PRO A 189 33.14 -3.83 9.26
CA PRO A 189 31.74 -3.47 9.17
C PRO A 189 31.57 -1.97 9.42
N GLY A 190 31.14 -1.25 8.41
CA GLY A 190 30.77 0.16 8.53
C GLY A 190 29.52 0.44 7.73
N GLY A 191 28.43 0.78 8.46
CA GLY A 191 27.15 1.13 7.87
C GLY A 191 27.24 2.39 7.02
N ALA A 192 26.56 2.37 5.88
CA ALA A 192 26.29 3.57 5.10
C ALA A 192 24.82 3.57 4.67
N ALA A 193 24.05 4.41 5.36
CA ALA A 193 22.75 4.86 4.91
C ALA A 193 22.91 5.58 3.57
N SER A 194 22.29 5.06 2.53
CA SER A 194 22.26 5.71 1.21
C SER A 194 21.32 6.91 1.26
N GLN A 195 21.88 8.09 1.43
CA GLN A 195 21.19 9.36 1.30
C GLN A 195 20.89 9.61 -0.18
N CYS A 196 19.61 9.86 -0.47
CA CYS A 196 19.20 10.44 -1.75
C CYS A 196 19.69 11.89 -1.78
N VAL A 197 20.68 12.18 -2.62
CA VAL A 197 21.21 13.53 -2.83
C VAL A 197 20.15 14.38 -3.52
N GLU A 198 19.73 15.45 -2.87
CA GLU A 198 18.96 16.53 -3.44
C GLU A 198 19.87 17.38 -4.31
N SER A 199 19.65 17.41 -5.61
CA SER A 199 20.17 18.45 -6.49
C SER A 199 19.07 19.48 -6.69
N GLU A 200 19.18 20.60 -6.01
CA GLU A 200 18.41 21.82 -6.26
C GLU A 200 18.91 22.46 -7.56
N ASP A 201 18.08 22.47 -8.58
CA ASP A 201 18.27 23.31 -9.76
C ASP A 201 17.73 24.72 -9.45
N SER A 202 18.66 25.59 -9.08
CA SER A 202 18.43 27.05 -9.10
C SER A 202 18.62 27.55 -10.53
N SER A 203 17.52 27.79 -11.24
CA SER A 203 17.52 28.54 -12.49
C SER A 203 16.87 29.90 -12.26
N THR A 204 17.70 30.89 -11.94
CA THR A 204 17.40 32.31 -12.13
C THR A 204 17.63 32.65 -13.60
N GLY A 205 16.55 32.99 -14.28
CA GLY A 205 16.59 33.56 -15.64
C GLY A 205 16.17 35.03 -15.60
N SER A 206 17.01 35.85 -16.10
CA SER A 206 16.71 37.25 -16.51
C SER A 206 15.82 37.29 -17.72
#